data_b90bea1438846b734ce6677f895874ef
#
_entry.id   b90bea1438846b734ce6677f895874ef
#
_cell.length_a   1.000
_cell.length_b   1.000
_cell.length_c   1.000
_cell.angle_alpha   90.00
_cell.angle_beta   90.00
_cell.angle_gamma   90.00
#
_symmetry.space_group_name_H-M   'P 1'
#
loop_
_entity.id
_entity.type
_entity.pdbx_description
1 polymer ?
#
loop_
_entity_poly.entity_id
_entity_poly.type
_entity_poly.pdbx_seq_one_letter_code
_entity_poly.pdbx_strand_id
1 'polypeptide(L)'
;FDSVISKFENEIACFISSPFHHPTSEDNVLPKKGYWEHIQKVCNEKNIIIIVDDVRTGFRIDLAGSNKAFNFSPDLVCLGKAIANGYPISALVGKNYLKESANKVYFSGTQFFNSAPMAAAIATINELKKIDATSLMNHHGNDLKSKMISMAKSYDIDLKVTGVPSMPYFRIENKDQELHFKWVDNCLSKAVSYTHLRAHETCHN
;
A
#
# COMPACT_ATOMS: atom_id res chain seq x y z
N PHE A 1 11.50 6.87 -14.97
CA PHE A 1 10.27 7.54 -15.39
C PHE A 1 10.53 8.42 -16.61
N ASP A 2 11.31 9.50 -16.50
CA ASP A 2 11.52 10.50 -17.57
C ASP A 2 12.04 9.91 -18.87
N SER A 3 12.95 8.95 -18.81
CA SER A 3 13.48 8.26 -19.99
C SER A 3 12.40 7.48 -20.77
N VAL A 4 11.44 6.89 -20.07
CA VAL A 4 10.30 6.19 -20.69
C VAL A 4 9.34 7.21 -21.31
N ILE A 5 9.02 8.28 -20.59
CA ILE A 5 8.16 9.36 -21.09
C ILE A 5 8.73 9.98 -22.37
N SER A 6 10.04 10.26 -22.39
CA SER A 6 10.71 10.84 -23.56
C SER A 6 10.77 9.87 -24.75
N LYS A 7 10.94 8.56 -24.46
CA LYS A 7 11.02 7.53 -25.51
C LYS A 7 9.68 7.27 -26.20
N PHE A 8 8.58 7.34 -25.45
CA PHE A 8 7.23 7.01 -25.91
C PHE A 8 6.30 8.22 -25.86
N GLU A 9 6.82 9.39 -26.21
CA GLU A 9 6.05 10.63 -26.21
C GLU A 9 4.79 10.47 -27.06
N ASN A 10 3.64 10.89 -26.50
CA ASN A 10 2.30 10.79 -27.10
C ASN A 10 1.72 9.37 -27.24
N GLU A 11 2.41 8.33 -26.76
CA GLU A 11 1.90 6.96 -26.80
C GLU A 11 1.43 6.47 -25.40
N ILE A 12 1.70 7.24 -24.34
CA ILE A 12 1.39 6.85 -22.95
C ILE A 12 0.04 7.42 -22.54
N ALA A 13 -0.93 6.56 -22.30
CA ALA A 13 -2.26 6.94 -21.82
C ALA A 13 -2.32 7.19 -20.32
N CYS A 14 -1.60 6.38 -19.53
CA CYS A 14 -1.62 6.50 -18.07
C CYS A 14 -0.31 6.04 -17.44
N PHE A 15 -0.08 6.54 -16.22
CA PHE A 15 0.94 6.07 -15.29
C PHE A 15 0.23 5.46 -14.07
N ILE A 16 0.50 4.18 -13.79
CA ILE A 16 -0.03 3.50 -12.61
C ILE A 16 1.10 3.10 -11.67
N SER A 17 0.94 3.41 -10.38
CA SER A 17 1.92 3.03 -9.35
C SER A 17 1.26 2.92 -7.97
N SER A 18 1.85 2.10 -7.10
CA SER A 18 1.62 2.20 -5.66
C SER A 18 2.22 3.50 -5.11
N PRO A 19 1.70 4.04 -4.00
CA PRO A 19 2.17 5.32 -3.44
C PRO A 19 3.63 5.31 -3.01
N PHE A 20 4.15 4.16 -2.63
CA PHE A 20 5.56 3.90 -2.35
C PHE A 20 5.89 2.42 -2.60
N HIS A 21 7.18 2.09 -2.69
CA HIS A 21 7.61 0.72 -2.86
C HIS A 21 7.44 -0.06 -1.54
N HIS A 22 6.55 -1.04 -1.54
CA HIS A 22 6.22 -1.87 -0.38
C HIS A 22 6.10 -3.35 -0.77
N PRO A 23 7.22 -3.97 -1.18
CA PRO A 23 7.22 -5.38 -1.53
C PRO A 23 6.95 -6.26 -0.31
N THR A 24 6.75 -7.55 -0.53
CA THR A 24 6.46 -8.49 0.56
C THR A 24 7.72 -9.06 1.21
N SER A 25 8.85 -9.01 0.53
CA SER A 25 10.10 -9.68 0.93
C SER A 25 11.32 -8.76 0.97
N GLU A 26 11.13 -7.47 0.81
CA GLU A 26 12.21 -6.47 0.76
C GLU A 26 11.84 -5.24 1.58
N ASP A 27 12.82 -4.38 1.78
CA ASP A 27 12.63 -3.11 2.47
C ASP A 27 11.58 -2.23 1.79
N ASN A 28 10.73 -1.64 2.58
CA ASN A 28 9.83 -0.60 2.09
C ASN A 28 10.63 0.66 1.79
N VAL A 29 10.43 1.23 0.61
CA VAL A 29 11.11 2.46 0.18
C VAL A 29 10.09 3.57 -0.03
N LEU A 30 10.16 4.58 0.84
CA LEU A 30 9.29 5.75 0.72
C LEU A 30 9.74 6.65 -0.44
N PRO A 31 8.81 7.37 -1.09
CA PRO A 31 9.17 8.30 -2.16
C PRO A 31 10.08 9.40 -1.62
N LYS A 32 11.09 9.76 -2.39
CA LYS A 32 11.93 10.93 -2.09
C LYS A 32 11.07 12.20 -2.16
N LYS A 33 11.49 13.22 -1.39
CA LYS A 33 10.86 14.54 -1.48
C LYS A 33 10.86 15.02 -2.93
N GLY A 34 9.71 15.51 -3.40
CA GLY A 34 9.54 15.98 -4.79
C GLY A 34 9.21 14.90 -5.82
N TYR A 35 9.19 13.60 -5.42
CA TYR A 35 8.92 12.51 -6.37
C TYR A 35 7.53 12.62 -6.98
N TRP A 36 6.50 12.72 -6.16
CA TRP A 36 5.11 12.79 -6.63
C TRP A 36 4.76 14.12 -7.28
N GLU A 37 5.35 15.21 -6.80
CA GLU A 37 5.24 16.53 -7.42
C GLU A 37 5.81 16.53 -8.85
N HIS A 38 6.96 15.87 -9.06
CA HIS A 38 7.55 15.71 -10.38
C HIS A 38 6.68 14.86 -11.31
N ILE A 39 6.24 13.67 -10.84
CA ILE A 39 5.33 12.79 -11.59
C ILE A 39 4.07 13.55 -12.01
N GLN A 40 3.44 14.24 -11.06
CA GLN A 40 2.21 14.98 -11.33
C GLN A 40 2.42 16.10 -12.35
N LYS A 41 3.52 16.84 -12.24
CA LYS A 41 3.86 17.90 -13.19
C LYS A 41 4.00 17.34 -14.60
N VAL A 42 4.83 16.32 -14.79
CA VAL A 42 5.07 15.72 -16.12
C VAL A 42 3.80 15.09 -16.70
N CYS A 43 3.04 14.36 -15.89
CA CYS A 43 1.79 13.75 -16.34
C CYS A 43 0.76 14.79 -16.76
N ASN A 44 0.64 15.90 -16.03
CA ASN A 44 -0.25 17.00 -16.41
C ASN A 44 0.18 17.67 -17.72
N GLU A 45 1.49 17.93 -17.89
CA GLU A 45 2.03 18.55 -19.12
C GLU A 45 1.84 17.67 -20.36
N LYS A 46 1.84 16.36 -20.20
CA LYS A 46 1.72 15.37 -21.27
C LYS A 46 0.31 14.75 -21.41
N ASN A 47 -0.67 15.20 -20.62
CA ASN A 47 -2.03 14.65 -20.57
C ASN A 47 -2.06 13.14 -20.23
N ILE A 48 -1.16 12.66 -19.37
CA ILE A 48 -1.06 11.28 -18.89
C ILE A 48 -1.90 11.16 -17.63
N ILE A 49 -2.81 10.19 -17.58
CA ILE A 49 -3.67 9.91 -16.41
C ILE A 49 -2.83 9.28 -15.30
N ILE A 50 -2.91 9.82 -14.08
CA ILE A 50 -2.27 9.24 -12.90
C ILE A 50 -3.24 8.31 -12.19
N ILE A 51 -2.87 7.03 -12.09
CA ILE A 51 -3.62 6.00 -11.37
C ILE A 51 -2.82 5.58 -10.16
N VAL A 52 -3.43 5.62 -8.98
CA VAL A 52 -2.80 5.11 -7.76
C VAL A 52 -3.39 3.78 -7.36
N ASP A 53 -2.54 2.76 -7.28
CA ASP A 53 -2.87 1.50 -6.65
C ASP A 53 -2.75 1.64 -5.13
N ASP A 54 -3.85 2.05 -4.51
CA ASP A 54 -3.99 2.22 -3.07
C ASP A 54 -4.64 1.00 -2.38
N VAL A 55 -4.72 -0.12 -3.09
CA VAL A 55 -5.36 -1.36 -2.61
C VAL A 55 -4.75 -1.85 -1.30
N ARG A 56 -3.44 -1.67 -1.09
CA ARG A 56 -2.74 -2.10 0.14
C ARG A 56 -2.61 -0.97 1.15
N THR A 57 -2.42 0.26 0.69
CA THR A 57 -2.05 1.42 1.51
C THR A 57 -3.23 2.28 1.92
N GLY A 58 -4.30 2.27 1.14
CA GLY A 58 -5.53 2.99 1.43
C GLY A 58 -6.14 2.59 2.78
N PHE A 59 -6.67 3.57 3.50
CA PHE A 59 -7.21 3.47 4.86
C PHE A 59 -6.19 3.13 5.95
N ARG A 60 -4.92 2.89 5.60
CA ARG A 60 -3.83 2.60 6.56
C ARG A 60 -2.97 3.81 6.87
N ILE A 61 -2.74 4.66 5.86
CA ILE A 61 -1.88 5.84 5.97
C ILE A 61 -2.73 7.08 6.21
N ASP A 62 -3.78 7.22 5.42
CA ASP A 62 -4.76 8.29 5.52
C ASP A 62 -6.12 7.76 5.07
N LEU A 63 -7.21 8.18 5.73
CA LEU A 63 -8.57 7.76 5.38
C LEU A 63 -9.04 8.33 4.03
N ALA A 64 -8.48 9.46 3.61
CA ALA A 64 -8.77 10.09 2.33
C ALA A 64 -7.89 9.55 1.17
N GLY A 65 -7.07 8.52 1.46
CA GLY A 65 -6.14 7.93 0.51
C GLY A 65 -4.70 8.35 0.74
N SER A 66 -3.76 7.46 0.42
CA SER A 66 -2.32 7.70 0.63
C SER A 66 -1.76 8.89 -0.15
N ASN A 67 -2.45 9.33 -1.22
CA ASN A 67 -2.12 10.54 -1.95
C ASN A 67 -2.14 11.80 -1.07
N LYS A 68 -2.95 11.82 -0.01
CA LYS A 68 -2.94 12.91 0.98
C LYS A 68 -1.62 12.95 1.77
N ALA A 69 -1.14 11.81 2.23
CA ALA A 69 0.11 11.71 2.97
C ALA A 69 1.34 12.08 2.12
N PHE A 70 1.29 11.84 0.80
CA PHE A 70 2.37 12.13 -0.13
C PHE A 70 2.15 13.39 -0.99
N ASN A 71 1.10 14.15 -0.69
CA ASN A 71 0.80 15.45 -1.28
C ASN A 71 0.74 15.46 -2.82
N PHE A 72 -0.08 14.60 -3.41
CA PHE A 72 -0.37 14.61 -4.85
C PHE A 72 -1.85 14.33 -5.12
N SER A 73 -2.30 14.58 -6.35
CA SER A 73 -3.71 14.45 -6.77
C SER A 73 -3.83 13.51 -7.96
N PRO A 74 -4.05 12.19 -7.72
CA PRO A 74 -4.26 11.24 -8.80
C PRO A 74 -5.59 11.50 -9.52
N ASP A 75 -5.71 10.95 -10.72
CA ASP A 75 -6.95 11.00 -11.50
C ASP A 75 -7.85 9.81 -11.16
N LEU A 76 -7.25 8.65 -10.89
CA LEU A 76 -7.93 7.44 -10.45
C LEU A 76 -7.22 6.84 -9.24
N VAL A 77 -7.99 6.25 -8.32
CA VAL A 77 -7.49 5.53 -7.14
C VAL A 77 -8.17 4.16 -7.07
N CYS A 78 -7.36 3.11 -7.03
CA CYS A 78 -7.82 1.74 -6.81
C CYS A 78 -7.84 1.43 -5.32
N LEU A 79 -8.98 1.00 -4.79
CA LEU A 79 -9.17 0.64 -3.39
C LEU A 79 -9.61 -0.82 -3.26
N GLY A 80 -9.23 -1.46 -2.16
CA GLY A 80 -9.57 -2.86 -1.87
C GLY A 80 -9.18 -3.24 -0.45
N LYS A 81 -8.98 -4.53 -0.19
CA LYS A 81 -8.52 -5.07 1.12
C LYS A 81 -9.23 -4.44 2.33
N ALA A 82 -8.64 -3.41 2.93
CA ALA A 82 -9.13 -2.75 4.14
C ALA A 82 -10.49 -2.06 3.96
N ILE A 83 -10.94 -1.77 2.73
CA ILE A 83 -12.20 -1.06 2.47
C ILE A 83 -13.42 -1.72 3.12
N ALA A 84 -13.46 -3.05 3.17
CA ALA A 84 -14.58 -3.80 3.75
C ALA A 84 -14.14 -4.88 4.76
N ASN A 85 -12.91 -4.77 5.29
CA ASN A 85 -12.39 -5.57 6.40
C ASN A 85 -12.65 -7.09 6.25
N GLY A 86 -12.29 -7.66 5.11
CA GLY A 86 -12.41 -9.10 4.81
C GLY A 86 -13.53 -9.49 3.86
N TYR A 87 -14.50 -8.64 3.61
CA TYR A 87 -15.48 -8.89 2.55
C TYR A 87 -14.90 -8.59 1.16
N PRO A 88 -15.24 -9.41 0.13
CA PRO A 88 -14.66 -9.27 -1.22
C PRO A 88 -15.30 -8.09 -1.95
N ILE A 89 -14.63 -6.95 -1.93
CA ILE A 89 -14.99 -5.77 -2.69
C ILE A 89 -13.74 -4.98 -3.06
N SER A 90 -13.78 -4.35 -4.22
CA SER A 90 -12.84 -3.32 -4.64
C SER A 90 -13.61 -2.13 -5.21
N ALA A 91 -12.99 -0.97 -5.21
CA ALA A 91 -13.55 0.24 -5.77
C ALA A 91 -12.51 0.97 -6.61
N LEU A 92 -12.95 1.52 -7.74
CA LEU A 92 -12.20 2.49 -8.51
C LEU A 92 -12.91 3.84 -8.35
N VAL A 93 -12.21 4.80 -7.78
CA VAL A 93 -12.70 6.16 -7.61
C VAL A 93 -11.87 7.13 -8.44
N GLY A 94 -12.47 8.20 -8.92
CA GLY A 94 -11.74 9.09 -9.82
C GLY A 94 -12.34 10.49 -9.95
N LYS A 95 -11.59 11.34 -10.64
CA LYS A 95 -12.01 12.70 -10.96
C LYS A 95 -13.21 12.70 -11.90
N ASN A 96 -14.06 13.69 -11.74
CA ASN A 96 -15.36 13.76 -12.44
C ASN A 96 -15.26 13.79 -13.97
N TYR A 97 -14.19 14.32 -14.53
CA TYR A 97 -14.00 14.37 -15.98
C TYR A 97 -13.83 12.98 -16.64
N LEU A 98 -13.48 11.94 -15.86
CA LEU A 98 -13.36 10.56 -16.32
C LEU A 98 -14.68 9.76 -16.26
N LYS A 99 -15.71 10.32 -15.64
CA LYS A 99 -16.98 9.63 -15.38
C LYS A 99 -17.64 9.07 -16.63
N GLU A 100 -17.72 9.87 -17.70
CA GLU A 100 -18.37 9.42 -18.94
C GLU A 100 -17.57 8.33 -19.65
N SER A 101 -16.24 8.41 -19.62
CA SER A 101 -15.38 7.36 -20.17
C SER A 101 -15.50 6.05 -19.38
N ALA A 102 -15.57 6.13 -18.05
CA ALA A 102 -15.78 4.97 -17.19
C ALA A 102 -17.13 4.29 -17.47
N ASN A 103 -18.19 5.05 -17.72
CA ASN A 103 -19.51 4.50 -18.03
C ASN A 103 -19.57 3.77 -19.38
N LYS A 104 -18.61 3.99 -20.28
CA LYS A 104 -18.52 3.28 -21.57
C LYS A 104 -17.77 1.95 -21.47
N VAL A 105 -17.08 1.68 -20.36
CA VAL A 105 -16.36 0.44 -20.15
C VAL A 105 -17.35 -0.64 -19.68
N TYR A 106 -17.51 -1.70 -20.45
CA TYR A 106 -18.28 -2.86 -20.00
C TYR A 106 -17.55 -3.54 -18.85
N PHE A 107 -18.26 -3.70 -17.74
CA PHE A 107 -17.72 -4.30 -16.54
C PHE A 107 -18.73 -5.26 -15.93
N SER A 108 -18.34 -6.52 -15.73
CA SER A 108 -19.19 -7.51 -15.07
C SER A 108 -18.37 -8.51 -14.27
N GLY A 109 -19.02 -9.18 -13.32
CA GLY A 109 -18.42 -10.24 -12.52
C GLY A 109 -19.46 -10.86 -11.58
N THR A 110 -19.23 -12.08 -11.15
CA THR A 110 -20.16 -12.84 -10.30
C THR A 110 -20.52 -12.14 -9.00
N GLN A 111 -19.58 -11.39 -8.42
CA GLN A 111 -19.80 -10.65 -7.16
C GLN A 111 -20.20 -9.18 -7.38
N PHE A 112 -20.39 -8.79 -8.63
CA PHE A 112 -20.84 -7.44 -8.98
C PHE A 112 -22.23 -7.20 -8.39
N PHE A 113 -22.47 -6.09 -7.76
CA PHE A 113 -23.73 -5.78 -7.06
C PHE A 113 -24.07 -6.61 -5.80
N ASN A 114 -23.11 -7.36 -5.23
CA ASN A 114 -23.35 -7.98 -3.94
C ASN A 114 -23.45 -6.90 -2.85
N SER A 115 -24.64 -6.80 -2.22
CA SER A 115 -24.93 -5.75 -1.24
C SER A 115 -24.20 -5.94 0.10
N ALA A 116 -23.90 -7.18 0.49
CA ALA A 116 -23.26 -7.44 1.78
C ALA A 116 -21.85 -6.82 1.88
N PRO A 117 -20.94 -7.00 0.91
CA PRO A 117 -19.67 -6.27 0.91
C PRO A 117 -19.80 -4.75 0.86
N MET A 118 -20.81 -4.22 0.18
CA MET A 118 -21.07 -2.77 0.14
C MET A 118 -21.48 -2.24 1.51
N ALA A 119 -22.38 -2.94 2.21
CA ALA A 119 -22.76 -2.60 3.59
C ALA A 119 -21.56 -2.70 4.55
N ALA A 120 -20.75 -3.75 4.40
CA ALA A 120 -19.51 -3.92 5.18
C ALA A 120 -18.51 -2.78 4.94
N ALA A 121 -18.36 -2.32 3.69
CA ALA A 121 -17.50 -1.19 3.37
C ALA A 121 -17.97 0.11 4.05
N ILE A 122 -19.28 0.39 4.01
CA ILE A 122 -19.85 1.56 4.68
C ILE A 122 -19.60 1.49 6.19
N ALA A 123 -19.88 0.34 6.81
CA ALA A 123 -19.67 0.14 8.25
C ALA A 123 -18.17 0.28 8.61
N THR A 124 -17.28 -0.32 7.84
CA THR A 124 -15.83 -0.23 8.04
C THR A 124 -15.35 1.22 7.97
N ILE A 125 -15.69 1.95 6.92
CA ILE A 125 -15.26 3.35 6.75
C ILE A 125 -15.80 4.23 7.89
N ASN A 126 -17.03 4.02 8.32
CA ASN A 126 -17.61 4.78 9.42
C ASN A 126 -16.90 4.48 10.75
N GLU A 127 -16.58 3.22 11.03
CA GLU A 127 -15.84 2.86 12.24
C GLU A 127 -14.40 3.40 12.22
N LEU A 128 -13.70 3.27 11.09
CA LEU A 128 -12.35 3.84 10.93
C LEU A 128 -12.31 5.35 11.20
N LYS A 129 -13.34 6.09 10.73
CA LYS A 129 -13.48 7.52 11.02
C LYS A 129 -13.74 7.79 12.50
N LYS A 130 -14.69 7.04 13.08
CA LYS A 130 -15.13 7.22 14.49
C LYS A 130 -13.98 7.03 15.49
N ILE A 131 -13.11 6.05 15.26
CA ILE A 131 -11.99 5.74 16.17
C ILE A 131 -10.69 6.44 15.81
N ASP A 132 -10.66 7.29 14.79
CA ASP A 132 -9.43 7.86 14.22
C ASP A 132 -8.37 6.78 13.97
N ALA A 133 -8.73 5.79 13.18
CA ALA A 133 -7.96 4.57 13.02
C ALA A 133 -6.54 4.81 12.51
N THR A 134 -6.32 5.81 11.67
CA THR A 134 -4.97 6.13 11.15
C THR A 134 -4.03 6.61 12.26
N SER A 135 -4.51 7.45 13.16
CA SER A 135 -3.75 7.89 14.34
C SER A 135 -3.44 6.71 15.28
N LEU A 136 -4.43 5.83 15.53
CA LEU A 136 -4.23 4.63 16.34
C LEU A 136 -3.20 3.68 15.71
N MET A 137 -3.30 3.40 14.41
CA MET A 137 -2.35 2.55 13.70
C MET A 137 -0.93 3.14 13.72
N ASN A 138 -0.80 4.45 13.55
CA ASN A 138 0.48 5.13 13.63
C ASN A 138 1.07 5.07 15.04
N HIS A 139 0.25 5.27 16.08
CA HIS A 139 0.69 5.17 17.47
C HIS A 139 1.21 3.76 17.79
N HIS A 140 0.39 2.73 17.56
CA HIS A 140 0.78 1.35 17.81
C HIS A 140 1.95 0.88 16.96
N GLY A 141 2.01 1.31 15.69
CA GLY A 141 3.13 1.00 14.81
C GLY A 141 4.45 1.61 15.28
N ASN A 142 4.43 2.85 15.76
CA ASN A 142 5.62 3.48 16.33
C ASN A 142 6.05 2.82 17.65
N ASP A 143 5.10 2.46 18.52
CA ASP A 143 5.37 1.74 19.76
C ASP A 143 6.01 0.36 19.46
N LEU A 144 5.44 -0.40 18.52
CA LEU A 144 5.99 -1.67 18.06
C LEU A 144 7.42 -1.50 17.52
N LYS A 145 7.64 -0.53 16.63
CA LYS A 145 8.97 -0.24 16.07
C LYS A 145 9.98 0.06 17.17
N SER A 146 9.63 0.91 18.12
CA SER A 146 10.50 1.30 19.23
C SER A 146 10.86 0.12 20.13
N LYS A 147 9.88 -0.72 20.49
CA LYS A 147 10.08 -1.92 21.29
C LYS A 147 10.96 -2.94 20.58
N MET A 148 10.72 -3.16 19.29
CA MET A 148 11.51 -4.10 18.48
C MET A 148 12.97 -3.65 18.36
N ILE A 149 13.21 -2.37 18.09
CA ILE A 149 14.57 -1.81 18.01
C ILE A 149 15.28 -1.92 19.37
N SER A 150 14.60 -1.57 20.46
CA SER A 150 15.16 -1.65 21.80
C SER A 150 15.51 -3.10 22.19
N MET A 151 14.62 -4.05 21.89
CA MET A 151 14.85 -5.46 22.14
C MET A 151 16.02 -6.01 21.30
N ALA A 152 16.05 -5.73 20.01
CA ALA A 152 17.14 -6.13 19.13
C ALA A 152 18.50 -5.63 19.64
N LYS A 153 18.55 -4.37 20.07
CA LYS A 153 19.76 -3.78 20.65
C LYS A 153 20.20 -4.48 21.94
N SER A 154 19.28 -4.92 22.79
CA SER A 154 19.62 -5.62 24.04
C SER A 154 20.20 -7.02 23.82
N TYR A 155 20.01 -7.59 22.63
CA TYR A 155 20.58 -8.87 22.20
C TYR A 155 21.70 -8.75 21.16
N ASP A 156 22.21 -7.52 20.94
CA ASP A 156 23.24 -7.23 19.93
C ASP A 156 22.83 -7.69 18.52
N ILE A 157 21.54 -7.53 18.20
CA ILE A 157 20.98 -7.86 16.89
C ILE A 157 20.82 -6.58 16.08
N ASP A 158 21.39 -6.56 14.88
CA ASP A 158 21.19 -5.45 13.93
C ASP A 158 19.83 -5.62 13.25
N LEU A 159 18.87 -4.78 13.64
CA LEU A 159 17.50 -4.78 13.13
C LEU A 159 17.22 -3.52 12.30
N LYS A 160 16.99 -3.70 11.03
CA LYS A 160 16.51 -2.64 10.14
C LYS A 160 14.98 -2.59 10.14
N VAL A 161 14.44 -1.38 10.27
CA VAL A 161 13.00 -1.14 10.22
C VAL A 161 12.69 -0.09 9.16
N THR A 162 11.89 -0.47 8.18
CA THR A 162 11.52 0.39 7.05
C THR A 162 10.01 0.55 6.93
N GLY A 163 9.55 1.47 6.08
CA GLY A 163 8.13 1.73 5.84
C GLY A 163 7.49 2.69 6.83
N VAL A 164 6.19 2.87 6.66
CA VAL A 164 5.35 3.73 7.51
C VAL A 164 4.95 2.99 8.79
N PRO A 165 4.60 3.70 9.89
CA PRO A 165 4.27 3.05 11.16
C PRO A 165 3.13 2.02 11.05
N SER A 166 2.10 2.31 10.27
CA SER A 166 0.96 1.39 10.04
C SER A 166 1.31 0.16 9.17
N MET A 167 2.49 0.15 8.54
CA MET A 167 3.00 -0.93 7.68
C MET A 167 4.51 -1.07 7.84
N PRO A 168 5.03 -1.36 9.04
CA PRO A 168 6.46 -1.52 9.24
C PRO A 168 6.95 -2.83 8.64
N TYR A 169 8.14 -2.82 8.08
CA TYR A 169 8.86 -4.01 7.67
C TYR A 169 10.13 -4.14 8.53
N PHE A 170 10.31 -5.32 9.12
CA PHE A 170 11.42 -5.63 10.00
C PHE A 170 12.35 -6.62 9.31
N ARG A 171 13.63 -6.31 9.26
CA ARG A 171 14.65 -7.20 8.70
C ARG A 171 15.85 -7.27 9.63
N ILE A 172 16.23 -8.48 10.01
CA ILE A 172 17.48 -8.72 10.72
C ILE A 172 18.60 -8.68 9.68
N GLU A 173 19.53 -7.74 9.86
CA GLU A 173 20.72 -7.61 9.02
C GLU A 173 21.74 -8.67 9.43
N ASN A 174 21.97 -9.63 8.55
CA ASN A 174 23.09 -10.53 8.71
C ASN A 174 23.56 -10.99 7.31
N LYS A 175 24.80 -11.48 7.22
CA LYS A 175 25.46 -11.76 5.93
C LYS A 175 24.78 -12.87 5.11
N ASP A 176 24.18 -13.85 5.76
CA ASP A 176 23.58 -15.03 5.13
C ASP A 176 22.05 -15.11 5.21
N GLN A 177 21.42 -14.13 5.83
CA GLN A 177 19.97 -14.07 6.07
C GLN A 177 19.39 -15.23 6.91
N GLU A 178 20.18 -16.19 7.33
CA GLU A 178 19.74 -17.37 8.08
C GLU A 178 19.04 -16.99 9.38
N LEU A 179 19.60 -16.02 10.12
CA LEU A 179 19.03 -15.54 11.37
C LEU A 179 17.66 -14.89 11.15
N HIS A 180 17.48 -14.17 10.06
CA HIS A 180 16.19 -13.58 9.70
C HIS A 180 15.13 -14.66 9.45
N PHE A 181 15.44 -15.68 8.67
CA PHE A 181 14.51 -16.78 8.41
C PHE A 181 14.19 -17.58 9.68
N LYS A 182 15.17 -17.88 10.52
CA LYS A 182 14.95 -18.52 11.83
C LYS A 182 14.02 -17.70 12.73
N TRP A 183 14.18 -16.38 12.74
CA TRP A 183 13.29 -15.48 13.48
C TRP A 183 11.86 -15.55 12.95
N VAL A 184 11.68 -15.54 11.63
CA VAL A 184 10.36 -15.66 10.98
C VAL A 184 9.69 -16.98 11.33
N ASP A 185 10.41 -18.10 11.23
CA ASP A 185 9.88 -19.43 11.55
C ASP A 185 9.49 -19.54 13.03
N ASN A 186 10.28 -18.96 13.93
CA ASN A 186 9.94 -18.88 15.35
C ASN A 186 8.67 -18.04 15.60
N CYS A 187 8.49 -16.93 14.89
CA CYS A 187 7.26 -16.15 14.97
C CYS A 187 6.05 -16.97 14.51
N LEU A 188 6.17 -17.66 13.39
CA LEU A 188 5.11 -18.53 12.86
C LEU A 188 4.75 -19.68 13.81
N SER A 189 5.75 -20.32 14.40
CA SER A 189 5.54 -21.43 15.37
C SER A 189 4.78 -20.97 16.61
N LYS A 190 4.83 -19.68 16.94
CA LYS A 190 4.10 -19.05 18.05
C LYS A 190 2.80 -18.36 17.60
N ALA A 191 2.26 -18.74 16.44
CA ALA A 191 1.05 -18.18 15.84
C ALA A 191 1.11 -16.67 15.53
N VAL A 192 2.31 -16.10 15.46
CA VAL A 192 2.52 -14.74 14.94
C VAL A 192 2.67 -14.83 13.42
N SER A 193 1.59 -14.58 12.69
CA SER A 193 1.60 -14.63 11.23
C SER A 193 2.40 -13.47 10.67
N TYR A 194 3.57 -13.80 10.14
CA TYR A 194 4.39 -12.87 9.35
C TYR A 194 4.24 -13.23 7.86
N THR A 195 3.02 -13.12 7.35
CA THR A 195 2.63 -13.56 6.00
C THR A 195 3.41 -12.92 4.86
N HIS A 196 4.14 -11.84 5.13
CA HIS A 196 4.91 -11.12 4.11
C HIS A 196 6.16 -11.88 3.65
N LEU A 197 6.61 -12.89 4.37
CA LEU A 197 7.89 -13.55 4.13
C LEU A 197 7.78 -14.90 3.44
N ARG A 198 6.56 -15.46 3.30
CA ARG A 198 6.34 -16.74 2.62
C ARG A 198 5.78 -16.65 1.21
N ALA A 199 5.58 -15.46 0.66
CA ALA A 199 5.04 -15.32 -0.71
C ALA A 199 5.96 -15.91 -1.80
N HIS A 200 7.21 -16.25 -1.48
CA HIS A 200 8.15 -16.87 -2.42
C HIS A 200 8.06 -18.41 -2.47
N GLU A 201 7.51 -19.08 -1.45
CA GLU A 201 7.45 -20.55 -1.44
C GLU A 201 6.31 -21.12 -2.28
N THR A 202 5.33 -20.35 -2.67
CA THR A 202 4.20 -20.82 -3.49
C THR A 202 4.44 -20.71 -4.99
N CYS A 203 5.58 -20.19 -5.44
CA CYS A 203 5.95 -20.10 -6.86
C CYS A 203 6.91 -21.19 -7.33
N HIS A 204 7.24 -22.19 -6.51
CA HIS A 204 8.15 -23.28 -6.82
C HIS A 204 7.51 -24.66 -6.59
N ASN A 205 6.30 -24.89 -7.14
CA ASN A 205 5.78 -26.25 -7.39
C ASN A 205 5.02 -26.26 -8.71
#